data_07749b4941db5ef81e8e1024450eedac
#
_entry.id   07749b4941db5ef81e8e1024450eedac
#
_cell.length_a   1.000
_cell.length_b   1.000
_cell.length_c   1.000
_cell.angle_alpha   90.00
_cell.angle_beta   90.00
_cell.angle_gamma   90.00
#
_symmetry.space_group_name_H-M   'P 1'
#
loop_
_entity.id
_entity.type
_entity.pdbx_description
1 polymer ?
#
loop_
_entity_poly.entity_id
_entity_poly.type
_entity_poly.pdbx_seq_one_letter_code
_entity_poly.pdbx_strand_id
1 'polypeptide(L)'
;WRECPQEINKPELSSLADAVTGCYLTPYSEKRLDVLAGYLSGMPAPVWQNWCWQCGLQQAGEQLLKTVLTRLRQHKLPASTADMAAAQLHAMARAQLRGHTLPLRTDWLDAIAGSLIKEALNAPLPWSYRGVIHPDTDPILLTLIDTLAGDGFGKLAPSTPQPPLPKDVTCELERTAISLPAELTLNRFTPDGLAQSQVLHRLAILEIPGIVRQQGSTLTLAGNGEEHWKLTRPLSQHAALIEAACFGATLQEAARNKL
;
A
#
# COMPACT_ATOMS: atom_id res chain seq x y z
N TRP A 1 -27.17 -9.61 14.18
CA TRP A 1 -26.18 -9.64 15.26
C TRP A 1 -26.00 -11.11 15.62
N ARG A 2 -24.93 -11.77 15.14
CA ARG A 2 -24.53 -13.07 15.65
C ARG A 2 -23.82 -12.84 16.98
N GLU A 3 -24.22 -13.60 17.97
CA GLU A 3 -23.57 -13.61 19.27
C GLU A 3 -22.08 -13.88 19.09
N CYS A 4 -21.25 -12.96 19.57
CA CYS A 4 -19.81 -13.15 19.62
C CYS A 4 -19.55 -14.36 20.54
N PRO A 5 -18.76 -15.36 20.15
CA PRO A 5 -18.44 -16.47 21.06
C PRO A 5 -17.80 -15.87 22.30
N GLN A 6 -18.43 -16.12 23.43
CA GLN A 6 -17.89 -15.78 24.73
C GLN A 6 -16.64 -16.64 24.96
N GLU A 7 -15.63 -16.01 25.54
CA GLU A 7 -14.35 -16.59 25.94
C GLU A 7 -13.31 -16.78 24.83
N ILE A 8 -12.76 -15.64 24.41
CA ILE A 8 -11.35 -15.63 24.01
C ILE A 8 -10.57 -15.85 25.32
N ASN A 9 -9.93 -17.03 25.44
CA ASN A 9 -8.95 -17.29 26.50
C ASN A 9 -7.91 -16.16 26.45
N LYS A 10 -8.03 -15.20 27.36
CA LYS A 10 -7.03 -14.15 27.51
C LYS A 10 -5.76 -14.88 27.96
N PRO A 11 -4.64 -14.80 27.20
CA PRO A 11 -3.39 -15.32 27.72
C PRO A 11 -3.16 -14.66 29.09
N GLU A 12 -2.75 -15.44 30.07
CA GLU A 12 -2.43 -14.92 31.40
C GLU A 12 -1.26 -13.93 31.24
N LEU A 13 -1.57 -12.65 31.27
CA LEU A 13 -0.61 -11.54 31.18
C LEU A 13 0.10 -11.29 32.53
N SER A 14 -0.01 -12.20 33.48
CA SER A 14 0.60 -12.09 34.81
C SER A 14 2.13 -11.97 34.79
N SER A 15 2.80 -12.43 33.71
CA SER A 15 4.26 -12.28 33.55
C SER A 15 4.69 -10.93 32.94
N LEU A 16 3.74 -10.07 32.55
CA LEU A 16 4.00 -8.77 31.93
C LEU A 16 3.67 -7.59 32.84
N ALA A 17 3.43 -7.85 34.14
CA ALA A 17 3.07 -6.81 35.10
C ALA A 17 4.06 -5.64 35.19
N ASP A 18 5.34 -5.88 34.87
CA ASP A 18 6.40 -4.87 34.87
C ASP A 18 6.76 -4.36 33.44
N ALA A 19 6.07 -4.84 32.39
CA ALA A 19 6.34 -4.38 31.04
C ALA A 19 5.68 -3.02 30.77
N VAL A 20 6.48 -2.05 30.38
CA VAL A 20 5.98 -0.76 29.88
C VAL A 20 5.34 -0.99 28.52
N THR A 21 4.01 -1.03 28.50
CA THR A 21 3.23 -1.18 27.27
C THR A 21 2.74 0.17 26.78
N GLY A 22 2.73 0.36 25.44
CA GLY A 22 2.23 1.56 24.83
C GLY A 22 1.50 1.27 23.52
N CYS A 23 0.57 2.14 23.16
CA CYS A 23 -0.11 2.10 21.87
C CYS A 23 0.29 3.32 21.05
N TYR A 24 0.64 3.10 19.80
CA TYR A 24 0.97 4.16 18.86
C TYR A 24 0.02 4.13 17.68
N LEU A 25 -0.39 5.32 17.23
CA LEU A 25 -1.20 5.45 16.03
C LEU A 25 -0.29 5.39 14.80
N THR A 26 -0.66 4.56 13.82
CA THR A 26 -0.08 4.60 12.48
C THR A 26 -0.90 5.51 11.57
N PRO A 27 -0.29 6.27 10.63
CA PRO A 27 -1.04 6.96 9.61
C PRO A 27 -1.91 5.98 8.84
N TYR A 28 -3.20 6.29 8.68
CA TYR A 28 -4.07 5.46 7.90
C TYR A 28 -3.69 5.53 6.40
N SER A 29 -3.95 4.45 5.66
CA SER A 29 -3.78 4.38 4.22
C SER A 29 -5.09 3.90 3.60
N GLU A 30 -5.57 4.58 2.58
CA GLU A 30 -6.77 4.16 1.83
C GLU A 30 -6.63 2.71 1.35
N LYS A 31 -5.48 2.36 0.80
CA LYS A 31 -5.19 0.99 0.32
C LYS A 31 -5.29 -0.07 1.41
N ARG A 32 -4.89 0.24 2.65
CA ARG A 32 -5.02 -0.68 3.79
C ARG A 32 -6.46 -0.84 4.27
N LEU A 33 -7.30 0.16 4.06
CA LEU A 33 -8.72 0.09 4.40
C LEU A 33 -9.51 -0.72 3.39
N ASP A 34 -9.01 -0.89 2.16
CA ASP A 34 -9.73 -1.59 1.11
C ASP A 34 -9.93 -3.08 1.44
N VAL A 35 -11.13 -3.57 1.16
CA VAL A 35 -11.50 -4.97 1.44
C VAL A 35 -10.76 -5.98 0.55
N LEU A 36 -10.36 -5.58 -0.66
CA LEU A 36 -9.68 -6.47 -1.61
C LEU A 36 -8.15 -6.39 -1.51
N ALA A 37 -7.62 -5.19 -1.25
CA ALA A 37 -6.17 -4.94 -1.27
C ALA A 37 -5.55 -4.72 0.12
N GLY A 38 -6.36 -4.62 1.18
CA GLY A 38 -5.92 -4.25 2.52
C GLY A 38 -6.22 -5.28 3.60
N TYR A 39 -6.59 -4.80 4.78
CA TYR A 39 -6.78 -5.60 5.99
C TYR A 39 -8.10 -6.38 6.07
N LEU A 40 -8.88 -6.46 5.01
CA LEU A 40 -10.24 -7.04 5.04
C LEU A 40 -11.16 -6.32 6.05
N SER A 41 -10.93 -5.03 6.29
CA SER A 41 -11.66 -4.22 7.28
C SER A 41 -13.13 -3.97 6.89
N GLY A 42 -13.54 -4.44 5.72
CA GLY A 42 -14.91 -4.33 5.24
C GLY A 42 -15.25 -3.02 4.54
N MET A 43 -14.30 -2.14 4.28
CA MET A 43 -14.51 -0.91 3.50
C MET A 43 -14.18 -1.16 2.03
N PRO A 44 -15.18 -1.37 1.15
CA PRO A 44 -14.91 -1.57 -0.26
C PRO A 44 -14.65 -0.24 -0.96
N ALA A 45 -13.53 -0.15 -1.69
CA ALA A 45 -13.21 0.98 -2.55
C ALA A 45 -13.22 2.33 -1.81
N PRO A 46 -12.26 2.58 -0.88
CA PRO A 46 -12.23 3.81 -0.07
C PRO A 46 -12.30 5.09 -0.87
N VAL A 47 -11.62 5.16 -2.01
CA VAL A 47 -11.64 6.33 -2.90
C VAL A 47 -13.04 6.58 -3.48
N TRP A 48 -13.77 5.53 -3.85
CA TRP A 48 -15.14 5.66 -4.31
C TRP A 48 -16.03 6.29 -3.23
N GLN A 49 -15.93 5.82 -1.99
CA GLN A 49 -16.70 6.35 -0.88
C GLN A 49 -16.37 7.83 -0.65
N ASN A 50 -15.09 8.18 -0.73
CA ASN A 50 -14.62 9.55 -0.59
C ASN A 50 -15.19 10.47 -1.71
N TRP A 51 -15.14 10.02 -2.97
CA TRP A 51 -15.75 10.79 -4.07
C TRP A 51 -17.26 10.95 -3.91
N CYS A 52 -17.97 9.88 -3.54
CA CYS A 52 -19.41 9.98 -3.27
C CYS A 52 -19.72 10.99 -2.16
N TRP A 53 -18.91 11.02 -1.13
CA TRP A 53 -19.04 11.98 -0.04
C TRP A 53 -18.77 13.43 -0.47
N GLN A 54 -17.72 13.63 -1.26
CA GLN A 54 -17.28 14.97 -1.67
C GLN A 54 -18.14 15.59 -2.77
N CYS A 55 -18.55 14.81 -3.77
CA CYS A 55 -19.18 15.35 -4.96
C CYS A 55 -20.48 14.63 -5.39
N GLY A 56 -20.93 13.61 -4.66
CA GLY A 56 -22.13 12.85 -4.98
C GLY A 56 -21.89 11.75 -6.02
N LEU A 57 -22.88 10.84 -6.14
CA LEU A 57 -22.77 9.61 -6.96
C LEU A 57 -22.52 9.88 -8.45
N GLN A 58 -23.17 10.89 -9.03
CA GLN A 58 -23.02 11.17 -10.45
C GLN A 58 -21.61 11.60 -10.78
N GLN A 59 -21.09 12.60 -10.06
CA GLN A 59 -19.73 13.12 -10.29
C GLN A 59 -18.65 12.09 -9.89
N ALA A 60 -18.92 11.26 -8.88
CA ALA A 60 -18.03 10.16 -8.52
C ALA A 60 -17.84 9.16 -9.68
N GLY A 61 -18.92 8.85 -10.43
CA GLY A 61 -18.82 8.01 -11.63
C GLY A 61 -17.99 8.63 -12.74
N GLU A 62 -18.17 9.92 -13.02
CA GLU A 62 -17.37 10.66 -14.00
C GLU A 62 -15.89 10.71 -13.59
N GLN A 63 -15.63 10.96 -12.31
CA GLN A 63 -14.27 10.95 -11.74
C GLN A 63 -13.62 9.56 -11.85
N LEU A 64 -14.38 8.49 -11.60
CA LEU A 64 -13.91 7.12 -11.75
C LEU A 64 -13.47 6.85 -13.19
N LEU A 65 -14.31 7.11 -14.19
CA LEU A 65 -13.97 6.90 -15.59
C LEU A 65 -12.73 7.66 -16.02
N LYS A 66 -12.62 8.93 -15.64
CA LYS A 66 -11.47 9.78 -15.94
C LYS A 66 -10.18 9.23 -15.30
N THR A 67 -10.25 8.83 -14.04
CA THR A 67 -9.08 8.35 -13.29
C THR A 67 -8.63 6.99 -13.82
N VAL A 68 -9.57 6.07 -14.06
CA VAL A 68 -9.27 4.74 -14.62
C VAL A 68 -8.63 4.87 -16.01
N LEU A 69 -9.19 5.69 -16.90
CA LEU A 69 -8.61 5.93 -18.24
C LEU A 69 -7.18 6.46 -18.13
N THR A 70 -6.93 7.39 -17.21
CA THR A 70 -5.60 7.96 -17.01
C THR A 70 -4.60 6.89 -16.52
N ARG A 71 -4.98 6.07 -15.54
CA ARG A 71 -4.12 5.01 -15.00
C ARG A 71 -3.87 3.89 -16.02
N LEU A 72 -4.89 3.47 -16.77
CA LEU A 72 -4.72 2.47 -17.83
C LEU A 72 -3.70 2.95 -18.88
N ARG A 73 -3.76 4.21 -19.30
CA ARG A 73 -2.78 4.80 -20.22
C ARG A 73 -1.38 4.86 -19.62
N GLN A 74 -1.23 5.21 -18.35
CA GLN A 74 0.06 5.19 -17.66
C GLN A 74 0.67 3.78 -17.63
N HIS A 75 -0.15 2.75 -17.46
CA HIS A 75 0.26 1.35 -17.48
C HIS A 75 0.37 0.77 -18.90
N LYS A 76 0.17 1.60 -19.95
CA LYS A 76 0.18 1.19 -21.37
C LYS A 76 -0.86 0.11 -21.69
N LEU A 77 -1.95 0.06 -20.93
CA LEU A 77 -3.06 -0.84 -21.18
C LEU A 77 -4.04 -0.23 -22.20
N PRO A 78 -4.65 -1.06 -23.08
CA PRO A 78 -5.54 -0.56 -24.12
C PRO A 78 -6.83 -0.02 -23.50
N ALA A 79 -7.09 1.26 -23.70
CA ALA A 79 -8.35 1.90 -23.32
C ALA A 79 -8.59 3.13 -24.20
N SER A 80 -9.72 3.14 -24.88
CA SER A 80 -10.15 4.26 -25.72
C SER A 80 -11.22 5.09 -25.03
N THR A 81 -11.43 6.31 -25.52
CA THR A 81 -12.56 7.14 -25.10
C THR A 81 -13.90 6.53 -25.48
N ALA A 82 -13.95 5.75 -26.56
CA ALA A 82 -15.15 5.02 -26.98
C ALA A 82 -15.51 3.91 -25.98
N ASP A 83 -14.50 3.17 -25.46
CA ASP A 83 -14.73 2.17 -24.41
C ASP A 83 -15.29 2.81 -23.13
N MET A 84 -14.81 4.01 -22.76
CA MET A 84 -15.34 4.74 -21.60
C MET A 84 -16.77 5.22 -21.80
N ALA A 85 -17.12 5.68 -23.02
CA ALA A 85 -18.49 6.04 -23.35
C ALA A 85 -19.42 4.80 -23.29
N ALA A 86 -18.96 3.66 -23.80
CA ALA A 86 -19.67 2.39 -23.70
C ALA A 86 -19.86 1.96 -22.24
N ALA A 87 -18.80 2.07 -21.41
CA ALA A 87 -18.87 1.77 -19.98
C ALA A 87 -19.90 2.65 -19.25
N GLN A 88 -19.99 3.94 -19.60
CA GLN A 88 -20.99 4.85 -19.04
C GLN A 88 -22.41 4.40 -19.38
N LEU A 89 -22.69 4.09 -20.65
CA LEU A 89 -23.99 3.60 -21.10
C LEU A 89 -24.34 2.28 -20.41
N HIS A 90 -23.41 1.35 -20.33
CA HIS A 90 -23.61 0.06 -19.65
C HIS A 90 -23.87 0.23 -18.15
N ALA A 91 -23.17 1.17 -17.48
CA ALA A 91 -23.40 1.43 -16.05
C ALA A 91 -24.82 1.97 -15.82
N MET A 92 -25.27 2.90 -16.64
CA MET A 92 -26.64 3.43 -16.57
C MET A 92 -27.70 2.36 -16.82
N ALA A 93 -27.51 1.52 -17.85
CA ALA A 93 -28.41 0.42 -18.16
C ALA A 93 -28.48 -0.60 -16.99
N ARG A 94 -27.33 -0.95 -16.39
CA ARG A 94 -27.27 -1.86 -15.22
C ARG A 94 -27.97 -1.27 -13.99
N ALA A 95 -27.79 0.02 -13.74
CA ALA A 95 -28.48 0.72 -12.67
C ALA A 95 -29.99 0.65 -12.85
N GLN A 96 -30.51 0.93 -14.06
CA GLN A 96 -31.95 0.84 -14.37
C GLN A 96 -32.47 -0.58 -14.17
N LEU A 97 -31.77 -1.60 -14.66
CA LEU A 97 -32.17 -3.01 -14.48
C LEU A 97 -32.22 -3.43 -12.99
N ARG A 98 -31.37 -2.81 -12.14
CA ARG A 98 -31.37 -3.04 -10.69
C ARG A 98 -32.32 -2.12 -9.90
N GLY A 99 -33.05 -1.24 -10.58
CA GLY A 99 -33.96 -0.28 -9.95
C GLY A 99 -33.28 0.92 -9.29
N HIS A 100 -32.04 1.22 -9.67
CA HIS A 100 -31.30 2.38 -9.16
C HIS A 100 -31.54 3.59 -10.08
N THR A 101 -31.60 4.77 -9.50
CA THR A 101 -31.71 6.04 -10.27
C THR A 101 -30.36 6.46 -10.84
N LEU A 102 -29.29 6.12 -10.17
CA LEU A 102 -27.90 6.39 -10.58
C LEU A 102 -27.05 5.12 -10.41
N PRO A 103 -26.01 4.93 -11.24
CA PRO A 103 -25.13 3.79 -11.11
C PRO A 103 -24.38 3.78 -9.76
N LEU A 104 -24.43 2.65 -9.08
CA LEU A 104 -23.66 2.38 -7.89
C LEU A 104 -22.27 1.83 -8.24
N ARG A 105 -21.42 1.67 -7.25
CA ARG A 105 -20.04 1.16 -7.43
C ARG A 105 -19.97 -0.11 -8.28
N THR A 106 -20.80 -1.09 -7.99
CA THR A 106 -20.80 -2.37 -8.71
C THR A 106 -21.28 -2.23 -10.16
N ASP A 107 -22.22 -1.31 -10.43
CA ASP A 107 -22.67 -1.04 -11.79
C ASP A 107 -21.54 -0.49 -12.66
N TRP A 108 -20.73 0.42 -12.09
CA TRP A 108 -19.56 0.97 -12.75
C TRP A 108 -18.45 -0.08 -12.95
N LEU A 109 -18.14 -0.87 -11.93
CA LEU A 109 -17.11 -1.91 -12.01
C LEU A 109 -17.43 -2.94 -13.07
N ASP A 110 -18.66 -3.46 -13.06
CA ASP A 110 -19.15 -4.43 -14.04
C ASP A 110 -19.18 -3.84 -15.47
N ALA A 111 -19.55 -2.58 -15.60
CA ALA A 111 -19.65 -1.90 -16.89
C ALA A 111 -18.25 -1.65 -17.49
N ILE A 112 -17.29 -1.18 -16.68
CA ILE A 112 -15.92 -0.94 -17.12
C ILE A 112 -15.25 -2.27 -17.51
N ALA A 113 -15.36 -3.31 -16.67
CA ALA A 113 -14.84 -4.62 -16.98
C ALA A 113 -15.41 -5.17 -18.29
N GLY A 114 -16.74 -5.16 -18.45
CA GLY A 114 -17.39 -5.67 -19.66
C GLY A 114 -17.15 -4.84 -20.92
N SER A 115 -16.74 -3.57 -20.80
CA SER A 115 -16.41 -2.72 -21.96
C SER A 115 -14.95 -2.86 -22.40
N LEU A 116 -14.05 -3.09 -21.45
CA LEU A 116 -12.61 -3.14 -21.71
C LEU A 116 -12.09 -4.55 -21.97
N ILE A 117 -12.60 -5.55 -21.26
CA ILE A 117 -12.14 -6.93 -21.38
C ILE A 117 -12.95 -7.59 -22.51
N LYS A 118 -12.23 -7.96 -23.58
CA LYS A 118 -12.84 -8.56 -24.77
C LYS A 118 -12.78 -10.09 -24.73
N GLU A 119 -11.95 -10.65 -23.88
CA GLU A 119 -11.77 -12.09 -23.72
C GLU A 119 -12.62 -12.65 -22.59
N ALA A 120 -12.87 -13.96 -22.62
CA ALA A 120 -13.58 -14.62 -21.55
C ALA A 120 -12.72 -14.64 -20.27
N LEU A 121 -13.30 -14.25 -19.16
CA LEU A 121 -12.63 -14.35 -17.86
C LEU A 121 -12.67 -15.81 -17.36
N ASN A 122 -11.52 -16.32 -16.94
CA ASN A 122 -11.39 -17.66 -16.38
C ASN A 122 -11.87 -17.75 -14.92
N ALA A 123 -12.08 -16.61 -14.26
CA ALA A 123 -12.48 -16.51 -12.88
C ALA A 123 -13.57 -15.44 -12.67
N PRO A 124 -14.37 -15.56 -11.60
CA PRO A 124 -15.32 -14.50 -11.24
C PRO A 124 -14.64 -13.17 -11.02
N LEU A 125 -15.36 -12.07 -11.30
CA LEU A 125 -14.86 -10.72 -11.02
C LEU A 125 -14.48 -10.57 -9.53
N PRO A 126 -13.34 -9.96 -9.20
CA PRO A 126 -12.83 -9.88 -7.82
C PRO A 126 -13.81 -9.28 -6.80
N TRP A 127 -14.69 -8.39 -7.24
CA TRP A 127 -15.71 -7.75 -6.40
C TRP A 127 -17.05 -8.50 -6.36
N SER A 128 -17.16 -9.65 -7.04
CA SER A 128 -18.34 -10.51 -6.94
C SER A 128 -18.32 -11.33 -5.65
N TYR A 129 -19.46 -11.95 -5.30
CA TYR A 129 -19.62 -12.70 -4.05
C TYR A 129 -18.55 -13.77 -3.78
N ARG A 130 -18.03 -14.40 -4.84
CA ARG A 130 -16.97 -15.41 -4.76
C ARG A 130 -15.69 -14.98 -5.48
N GLY A 131 -15.58 -13.71 -5.79
CA GLY A 131 -14.41 -13.15 -6.46
C GLY A 131 -13.26 -12.97 -5.46
N VAL A 132 -12.06 -13.25 -5.94
CA VAL A 132 -10.79 -13.01 -5.24
C VAL A 132 -9.77 -12.48 -6.25
N ILE A 133 -8.74 -11.81 -5.75
CA ILE A 133 -7.61 -11.42 -6.59
C ILE A 133 -6.67 -12.62 -6.69
N HIS A 134 -6.52 -13.15 -7.88
CA HIS A 134 -5.55 -14.21 -8.20
C HIS A 134 -4.29 -13.60 -8.84
N PRO A 135 -3.15 -14.33 -8.83
CA PRO A 135 -1.95 -13.90 -9.54
C PRO A 135 -2.18 -13.63 -11.04
N ASP A 136 -3.11 -14.39 -11.66
CA ASP A 136 -3.46 -14.29 -13.08
C ASP A 136 -4.65 -13.33 -13.35
N THR A 137 -5.03 -12.50 -12.37
CA THR A 137 -6.11 -11.52 -12.57
C THR A 137 -5.69 -10.52 -13.65
N ASP A 138 -6.62 -10.25 -14.59
CA ASP A 138 -6.40 -9.34 -15.71
C ASP A 138 -5.84 -7.98 -15.23
N PRO A 139 -4.79 -7.44 -15.86
CA PRO A 139 -4.17 -6.17 -15.48
C PRO A 139 -5.14 -4.97 -15.48
N ILE A 140 -6.18 -5.00 -16.30
CA ILE A 140 -7.23 -3.98 -16.33
C ILE A 140 -8.03 -4.03 -15.00
N LEU A 141 -8.40 -5.24 -14.54
CA LEU A 141 -9.09 -5.43 -13.27
C LEU A 141 -8.24 -5.01 -12.08
N LEU A 142 -6.95 -5.36 -12.10
CA LEU A 142 -6.00 -4.93 -11.06
C LEU A 142 -5.88 -3.41 -11.01
N THR A 143 -5.77 -2.76 -12.17
CA THR A 143 -5.70 -1.29 -12.27
C THR A 143 -6.98 -0.64 -11.76
N LEU A 144 -8.14 -1.24 -12.03
CA LEU A 144 -9.44 -0.75 -11.55
C LEU A 144 -9.55 -0.86 -10.03
N ILE A 145 -9.17 -2.00 -9.46
CA ILE A 145 -9.16 -2.22 -8.00
C ILE A 145 -8.18 -1.25 -7.33
N ASP A 146 -6.95 -1.13 -7.85
CA ASP A 146 -5.93 -0.25 -7.29
C ASP A 146 -6.34 1.24 -7.37
N THR A 147 -7.05 1.63 -8.45
CA THR A 147 -7.63 2.97 -8.57
C THR A 147 -8.63 3.28 -7.46
N LEU A 148 -9.45 2.32 -7.10
CA LEU A 148 -10.49 2.47 -6.10
C LEU A 148 -10.01 2.23 -4.67
N ALA A 149 -8.94 1.43 -4.50
CA ALA A 149 -8.24 1.28 -3.23
C ALA A 149 -7.56 2.59 -2.82
N GLY A 150 -6.96 3.31 -3.79
CA GLY A 150 -6.37 4.63 -3.59
C GLY A 150 -4.94 4.63 -3.07
N ASP A 151 -4.31 5.81 -3.15
CA ASP A 151 -2.94 6.05 -2.72
C ASP A 151 -2.85 7.08 -1.59
N GLY A 152 -3.99 7.48 -1.02
CA GLY A 152 -4.07 8.46 0.05
C GLY A 152 -3.51 7.93 1.38
N PHE A 153 -2.77 8.80 2.07
CA PHE A 153 -2.28 8.56 3.42
C PHE A 153 -2.78 9.65 4.37
N GLY A 154 -3.23 9.23 5.54
CA GLY A 154 -3.52 10.12 6.64
C GLY A 154 -2.26 10.79 7.18
N LYS A 155 -2.45 11.89 7.89
CA LYS A 155 -1.38 12.58 8.61
C LYS A 155 -1.67 12.48 10.10
N LEU A 156 -0.66 12.12 10.88
CA LEU A 156 -0.75 12.19 12.33
C LEU A 156 -0.71 13.65 12.78
N ALA A 157 -1.45 13.99 13.83
CA ALA A 157 -1.33 15.31 14.45
C ALA A 157 0.09 15.50 15.01
N PRO A 158 0.64 16.73 15.00
CA PRO A 158 2.01 16.97 15.47
C PRO A 158 2.26 16.53 16.92
N SER A 159 1.22 16.50 17.75
CA SER A 159 1.28 16.10 19.15
C SER A 159 1.07 14.60 19.38
N THR A 160 0.87 13.81 18.32
CA THR A 160 0.65 12.36 18.44
C THR A 160 1.92 11.68 18.95
N PRO A 161 1.86 10.93 20.06
CA PRO A 161 3.00 10.17 20.55
C PRO A 161 3.49 9.18 19.48
N GLN A 162 4.80 9.13 19.28
CA GLN A 162 5.45 8.24 18.33
C GLN A 162 6.45 7.33 19.06
N PRO A 163 6.66 6.10 18.55
CA PRO A 163 7.70 5.24 19.10
C PRO A 163 9.08 5.84 18.82
N PRO A 164 10.13 5.41 19.53
CA PRO A 164 11.48 5.97 19.38
C PRO A 164 12.14 5.65 18.04
N LEU A 165 11.81 4.52 17.41
CA LEU A 165 12.46 4.04 16.18
C LEU A 165 12.49 5.05 15.02
N PRO A 166 11.40 5.75 14.64
CA PRO A 166 11.44 6.75 13.57
C PRO A 166 12.46 7.87 13.82
N LYS A 167 12.60 8.29 15.08
CA LYS A 167 13.58 9.30 15.48
C LYS A 167 15.01 8.76 15.40
N ASP A 168 15.24 7.54 15.90
CA ASP A 168 16.54 6.87 15.83
C ASP A 168 16.99 6.69 14.37
N VAL A 169 16.09 6.24 13.49
CA VAL A 169 16.38 6.13 12.06
C VAL A 169 16.77 7.47 11.44
N THR A 170 16.09 8.56 11.81
CA THR A 170 16.43 9.90 11.32
C THR A 170 17.84 10.28 11.77
N CYS A 171 18.18 10.08 13.05
CA CYS A 171 19.52 10.34 13.57
C CYS A 171 20.61 9.48 12.90
N GLU A 172 20.32 8.20 12.64
CA GLU A 172 21.26 7.29 11.94
C GLU A 172 21.51 7.72 10.49
N LEU A 173 20.47 8.15 9.77
CA LEU A 173 20.59 8.68 8.41
C LEU A 173 21.39 9.98 8.39
N GLU A 174 21.16 10.89 9.32
CA GLU A 174 21.94 12.13 9.48
C GLU A 174 23.40 11.85 9.82
N ARG A 175 23.65 10.95 10.79
CA ARG A 175 25.00 10.54 11.21
C ARG A 175 25.82 9.96 10.07
N THR A 176 25.19 9.22 9.17
CA THR A 176 25.83 8.59 8.00
C THR A 176 25.75 9.45 6.73
N ALA A 177 25.24 10.68 6.82
CA ALA A 177 25.05 11.60 5.69
C ALA A 177 24.25 11.00 4.52
N ILE A 178 23.27 10.13 4.83
CA ILE A 178 22.35 9.56 3.85
C ILE A 178 21.16 10.49 3.71
N SER A 179 20.94 11.03 2.51
CA SER A 179 19.77 11.83 2.18
C SER A 179 18.73 11.01 1.41
N LEU A 180 17.44 11.35 1.56
CA LEU A 180 16.33 10.74 0.86
C LEU A 180 15.50 11.84 0.16
N PRO A 181 15.22 11.74 -1.17
CA PRO A 181 15.59 10.66 -2.10
C PRO A 181 17.04 10.78 -2.62
N ALA A 182 17.67 9.66 -2.98
CA ALA A 182 19.00 9.63 -3.61
C ALA A 182 19.26 8.33 -4.36
N GLU A 183 20.19 8.36 -5.30
CA GLU A 183 20.88 7.16 -5.79
C GLU A 183 22.29 7.18 -5.21
N LEU A 184 22.65 6.11 -4.51
CA LEU A 184 23.88 6.06 -3.73
C LEU A 184 24.74 4.87 -4.14
N THR A 185 26.00 5.13 -4.43
CA THR A 185 27.01 4.11 -4.63
C THR A 185 27.95 4.12 -3.43
N LEU A 186 28.04 3.00 -2.73
CA LEU A 186 28.86 2.83 -1.53
C LEU A 186 30.03 1.91 -1.80
N ASN A 187 31.14 2.18 -1.14
CA ASN A 187 32.25 1.23 -1.06
C ASN A 187 32.38 0.71 0.39
N ARG A 188 32.06 -0.56 0.61
CA ARG A 188 32.08 -1.20 1.95
C ARG A 188 33.47 -1.31 2.56
N PHE A 189 34.51 -1.11 1.78
CA PHE A 189 35.92 -1.15 2.29
C PHE A 189 36.33 0.19 2.92
N THR A 190 35.51 1.24 2.78
CA THR A 190 35.73 2.50 3.50
C THR A 190 34.91 2.51 4.79
N PRO A 191 35.40 3.14 5.88
CA PRO A 191 34.64 3.23 7.14
C PRO A 191 33.26 3.86 6.96
N ASP A 192 33.15 4.96 6.19
CA ASP A 192 31.89 5.65 5.94
C ASP A 192 30.96 4.80 5.09
N GLY A 193 31.44 4.18 4.01
CA GLY A 193 30.65 3.31 3.15
C GLY A 193 30.16 2.06 3.91
N LEU A 194 30.96 1.52 4.84
CA LEU A 194 30.51 0.42 5.69
C LEU A 194 29.40 0.86 6.65
N ALA A 195 29.52 2.03 7.28
CA ALA A 195 28.49 2.57 8.16
C ALA A 195 27.18 2.82 7.40
N GLN A 196 27.25 3.40 6.21
CA GLN A 196 26.10 3.62 5.33
C GLN A 196 25.45 2.30 4.91
N SER A 197 26.25 1.32 4.47
CA SER A 197 25.76 0.00 4.09
C SER A 197 25.02 -0.68 5.25
N GLN A 198 25.56 -0.62 6.48
CA GLN A 198 24.90 -1.20 7.65
C GLN A 198 23.52 -0.58 7.92
N VAL A 199 23.39 0.74 7.83
CA VAL A 199 22.10 1.44 8.02
C VAL A 199 21.10 1.00 6.96
N LEU A 200 21.50 1.00 5.68
CA LEU A 200 20.61 0.63 4.58
C LEU A 200 20.18 -0.85 4.63
N HIS A 201 21.08 -1.76 4.99
CA HIS A 201 20.73 -3.17 5.17
C HIS A 201 19.78 -3.39 6.34
N ARG A 202 19.93 -2.68 7.47
CA ARG A 202 18.99 -2.75 8.59
C ARG A 202 17.60 -2.26 8.17
N LEU A 203 17.51 -1.16 7.43
CA LEU A 203 16.25 -0.67 6.89
C LEU A 203 15.61 -1.67 5.89
N ALA A 204 16.44 -2.33 5.06
CA ALA A 204 15.97 -3.37 4.14
C ALA A 204 15.46 -4.62 4.88
N ILE A 205 16.12 -5.05 5.96
CA ILE A 205 15.67 -6.14 6.84
C ILE A 205 14.30 -5.80 7.45
N LEU A 206 14.11 -4.57 7.87
CA LEU A 206 12.82 -4.09 8.37
C LEU A 206 11.77 -3.89 7.26
N GLU A 207 12.13 -4.13 5.99
CA GLU A 207 11.25 -3.96 4.82
C GLU A 207 10.70 -2.53 4.71
N ILE A 208 11.51 -1.55 5.10
CA ILE A 208 11.09 -0.15 5.03
C ILE A 208 10.96 0.27 3.56
N PRO A 209 9.76 0.73 3.13
CA PRO A 209 9.53 1.13 1.74
C PRO A 209 10.47 2.24 1.28
N GLY A 210 10.90 2.15 0.03
CA GLY A 210 11.77 3.15 -0.59
C GLY A 210 13.27 2.88 -0.45
N ILE A 211 13.68 1.78 0.18
CA ILE A 211 15.07 1.37 0.34
C ILE A 211 15.30 0.14 -0.55
N VAL A 212 15.88 0.33 -1.73
CA VAL A 212 16.06 -0.75 -2.70
C VAL A 212 17.51 -0.87 -3.10
N ARG A 213 18.07 -2.05 -2.86
CA ARG A 213 19.42 -2.40 -3.36
C ARG A 213 19.30 -2.83 -4.82
N GLN A 214 19.94 -2.10 -5.72
CA GLN A 214 19.95 -2.41 -7.15
C GLN A 214 21.04 -3.41 -7.51
N GLN A 215 22.23 -3.22 -6.95
CA GLN A 215 23.38 -4.09 -7.17
C GLN A 215 24.17 -4.29 -5.87
N GLY A 216 24.57 -5.53 -5.60
CA GLY A 216 25.38 -5.89 -4.45
C GLY A 216 26.84 -6.12 -4.81
N SER A 217 27.70 -6.12 -3.78
CA SER A 217 29.07 -6.54 -3.94
C SER A 217 29.15 -8.00 -4.41
N THR A 218 29.98 -8.27 -5.41
CA THR A 218 30.27 -9.64 -5.84
C THR A 218 31.15 -10.34 -4.82
N LEU A 219 30.73 -11.52 -4.37
CA LEU A 219 31.47 -12.37 -3.41
C LEU A 219 32.63 -13.12 -4.08
N THR A 220 33.25 -12.57 -5.12
CA THR A 220 34.46 -13.13 -5.71
C THR A 220 35.69 -12.63 -5.01
N LEU A 221 36.80 -13.40 -5.02
CA LEU A 221 38.08 -13.04 -4.44
C LEU A 221 38.63 -11.68 -4.92
N ALA A 222 38.15 -11.19 -6.06
CA ALA A 222 38.47 -9.88 -6.66
C ALA A 222 37.25 -8.91 -6.60
N GLY A 223 36.25 -9.19 -5.75
CA GLY A 223 35.00 -8.39 -5.70
C GLY A 223 35.28 -6.97 -5.25
N ASN A 224 34.75 -6.01 -6.02
CA ASN A 224 34.65 -4.63 -5.55
C ASN A 224 33.61 -4.58 -4.42
N GLY A 225 33.92 -3.93 -3.32
CA GLY A 225 32.97 -3.74 -2.21
C GLY A 225 31.86 -2.74 -2.51
N GLU A 226 31.53 -2.51 -3.80
CA GLU A 226 30.56 -1.52 -4.23
C GLU A 226 29.13 -2.05 -4.14
N GLU A 227 28.26 -1.21 -3.62
CA GLU A 227 26.82 -1.42 -3.57
C GLU A 227 26.12 -0.22 -4.18
N HIS A 228 25.10 -0.50 -5.00
CA HIS A 228 24.25 0.52 -5.57
C HIS A 228 22.86 0.46 -4.95
N TRP A 229 22.42 1.59 -4.40
CA TRP A 229 21.14 1.72 -3.73
C TRP A 229 20.31 2.80 -4.38
N LYS A 230 19.02 2.52 -4.57
CA LYS A 230 18.01 3.50 -4.92
C LYS A 230 17.16 3.80 -3.69
N LEU A 231 17.23 5.05 -3.26
CA LEU A 231 16.54 5.53 -2.08
C LEU A 231 15.42 6.47 -2.51
N THR A 232 14.21 6.21 -2.04
CA THR A 232 13.04 7.07 -2.25
C THR A 232 12.37 7.35 -0.92
N ARG A 233 11.47 8.34 -0.87
CA ARG A 233 10.73 8.68 0.34
C ARG A 233 9.23 8.54 0.09
N PRO A 234 8.69 7.31 -0.03
CA PRO A 234 7.26 7.10 -0.22
C PRO A 234 6.48 7.49 1.05
N LEU A 235 5.22 7.88 0.87
CA LEU A 235 4.34 8.25 1.99
C LEU A 235 4.15 7.12 3.01
N SER A 236 4.23 5.86 2.56
CA SER A 236 4.14 4.67 3.41
C SER A 236 5.33 4.47 4.34
N GLN A 237 6.47 5.12 4.10
CA GLN A 237 7.71 4.90 4.85
C GLN A 237 7.55 5.21 6.35
N HIS A 238 6.88 6.31 6.68
CA HIS A 238 6.66 6.70 8.08
C HIS A 238 5.77 5.70 8.83
N ALA A 239 4.69 5.23 8.21
CA ALA A 239 3.84 4.19 8.79
C ALA A 239 4.62 2.89 9.02
N ALA A 240 5.42 2.45 8.04
CA ALA A 240 6.25 1.26 8.16
C ALA A 240 7.28 1.36 9.30
N LEU A 241 7.88 2.53 9.53
CA LEU A 241 8.78 2.76 10.66
C LEU A 241 8.07 2.66 12.01
N ILE A 242 6.85 3.20 12.12
CA ILE A 242 6.04 3.07 13.34
C ILE A 242 5.69 1.60 13.60
N GLU A 243 5.31 0.85 12.56
CA GLU A 243 4.98 -0.58 12.66
C GLU A 243 6.23 -1.41 13.02
N ALA A 244 7.37 -1.12 12.42
CA ALA A 244 8.63 -1.80 12.71
C ALA A 244 9.13 -1.57 14.15
N ALA A 245 8.62 -0.56 14.85
CA ALA A 245 8.99 -0.27 16.24
C ALA A 245 8.55 -1.38 17.23
N CYS A 246 7.67 -2.30 16.82
CA CYS A 246 7.37 -3.50 17.62
C CYS A 246 8.58 -4.42 17.78
N PHE A 247 9.58 -4.33 16.89
CA PHE A 247 10.81 -5.14 16.95
C PHE A 247 11.90 -4.50 17.82
N GLY A 248 11.83 -3.20 18.11
CA GLY A 248 12.81 -2.52 18.97
C GLY A 248 12.77 -1.01 18.91
N ALA A 249 13.44 -0.37 19.86
CA ALA A 249 13.48 1.08 20.01
C ALA A 249 14.50 1.75 19.08
N THR A 250 15.55 1.02 18.71
CA THR A 250 16.62 1.49 17.82
C THR A 250 16.64 0.69 16.52
N LEU A 251 17.19 1.27 15.46
CA LEU A 251 17.34 0.61 14.15
C LEU A 251 18.16 -0.69 14.26
N GLN A 252 19.19 -0.71 15.09
CA GLN A 252 20.01 -1.88 15.29
C GLN A 252 19.24 -2.99 16.01
N GLU A 253 18.55 -2.66 17.08
CA GLU A 253 17.76 -3.60 17.88
C GLU A 253 16.61 -4.17 17.06
N ALA A 254 15.83 -3.30 16.41
CA ALA A 254 14.69 -3.69 15.58
C ALA A 254 15.11 -4.63 14.45
N ALA A 255 16.18 -4.31 13.71
CA ALA A 255 16.67 -5.17 12.64
C ALA A 255 17.17 -6.52 13.18
N ARG A 256 17.81 -6.56 14.35
CA ARG A 256 18.26 -7.80 14.98
C ARG A 256 17.09 -8.70 15.42
N ASN A 257 16.05 -8.11 15.97
CA ASN A 257 14.91 -8.87 16.50
C ASN A 257 13.95 -9.33 15.40
N LYS A 258 14.01 -8.72 14.20
CA LYS A 258 13.25 -9.16 13.04
C LYS A 258 13.91 -10.32 12.28
N LEU A 259 15.24 -10.52 12.40
CA LEU A 259 15.98 -11.64 11.81
C LEU A 259 15.68 -12.96 12.51
#